data_1369b7ad031554cc82f192143976694b
#
_entry.id   1369b7ad031554cc82f192143976694b
#
_cell.length_a   1.000
_cell.length_b   1.000
_cell.length_c   1.000
_cell.angle_alpha   90.00
_cell.angle_beta   90.00
_cell.angle_gamma   90.00
#
_symmetry.space_group_name_H-M   'P 1'
#
loop_
_entity.id
_entity.type
_entity.pdbx_description
1 polymer ?
#
loop_
_entity_poly.entity_id
_entity_poly.type
_entity_poly.pdbx_seq_one_letter_code
_entity_poly.pdbx_strand_id
1 'polypeptide(L)'
;MIYKAALAATVLVAASSAAMAQEVTGGELGIEYNAPTNGSDFGGTTYSGGFELGFMQTFSLSANAAGYKPENFDTTASNVTLHGTYHLSSATSVGGFYAYDSADGGDASLIGIEGGSAFMGGDVGGYLGRTVSEDENGTLLGVDGSYALRNGFSLLGNVDLYNVDGATLSQVSVGAEYQMEVGPQFYAQVGRITGNYDGQSDGVGFFTVGAKVAFGASRGTTFTNRSIFEVLPGF
;
A
#
# COMPACT_ATOMS: atom_id res chain seq x y z
N MET A 1 5.06 -24.78 -5.71
CA MET A 1 4.91 -23.32 -5.71
C MET A 1 3.88 -22.76 -6.70
N ILE A 2 3.47 -23.48 -7.72
CA ILE A 2 2.55 -22.99 -8.78
C ILE A 2 1.06 -22.97 -8.34
N TYR A 3 0.70 -23.67 -7.27
CA TYR A 3 -0.71 -23.82 -6.85
C TYR A 3 -1.28 -22.63 -6.03
N LYS A 4 -0.43 -21.79 -5.42
CA LYS A 4 -0.89 -20.63 -4.64
C LYS A 4 -1.28 -19.44 -5.53
N ALA A 5 -0.65 -19.27 -6.69
CA ALA A 5 -1.00 -18.22 -7.66
C ALA A 5 -2.33 -18.48 -8.40
N ALA A 6 -2.77 -19.74 -8.49
CA ALA A 6 -4.01 -20.11 -9.16
C ALA A 6 -5.26 -19.75 -8.33
N LEU A 7 -5.14 -19.62 -7.01
CA LEU A 7 -6.28 -19.29 -6.14
C LEU A 7 -6.73 -17.84 -6.30
N ALA A 8 -5.79 -16.93 -6.53
CA ALA A 8 -6.11 -15.51 -6.77
C ALA A 8 -6.87 -15.28 -8.09
N ALA A 9 -6.57 -16.07 -9.12
CA ALA A 9 -7.24 -15.97 -10.42
C ALA A 9 -8.67 -16.56 -10.41
N THR A 10 -8.97 -17.49 -9.51
CA THR A 10 -10.28 -18.17 -9.47
C THR A 10 -11.36 -17.34 -8.79
N VAL A 11 -11.01 -16.38 -7.94
CA VAL A 11 -11.97 -15.45 -7.31
C VAL A 11 -12.55 -14.46 -8.33
N LEU A 12 -11.80 -14.13 -9.38
CA LEU A 12 -12.26 -13.23 -10.45
C LEU A 12 -13.40 -13.81 -11.32
N VAL A 13 -13.56 -15.11 -11.40
CA VAL A 13 -14.56 -15.76 -12.30
C VAL A 13 -15.88 -16.06 -11.59
N ALA A 14 -15.91 -16.15 -10.27
CA ALA A 14 -17.12 -16.48 -9.51
C ALA A 14 -18.08 -15.27 -9.32
N ALA A 15 -17.64 -14.04 -9.62
CA ALA A 15 -18.45 -12.83 -9.47
C ALA A 15 -19.43 -12.56 -10.61
N SER A 16 -19.47 -13.40 -11.65
CA SER A 16 -20.22 -13.13 -12.88
C SER A 16 -21.70 -13.53 -12.88
N SER A 17 -22.27 -13.97 -11.76
CA SER A 17 -23.66 -14.47 -11.72
C SER A 17 -24.64 -13.76 -10.79
N ALA A 18 -24.23 -12.69 -10.10
CA ALA A 18 -25.16 -11.85 -9.36
C ALA A 18 -25.44 -10.56 -10.17
N ALA A 19 -26.56 -10.53 -10.86
CA ALA A 19 -27.08 -9.35 -11.58
C ALA A 19 -27.57 -8.26 -10.60
N MET A 20 -26.68 -7.76 -9.79
CA MET A 20 -26.78 -6.49 -9.06
C MET A 20 -25.72 -5.59 -9.67
N ALA A 21 -26.00 -4.32 -9.87
CA ALA A 21 -25.12 -3.36 -10.51
C ALA A 21 -23.71 -3.32 -9.89
N GLN A 22 -22.87 -4.25 -10.29
CA GLN A 22 -21.46 -4.30 -9.95
C GLN A 22 -20.70 -3.60 -11.06
N GLU A 23 -19.92 -2.60 -10.71
CA GLU A 23 -19.07 -1.88 -11.63
C GLU A 23 -17.63 -2.01 -11.17
N VAL A 24 -16.71 -2.30 -12.09
CA VAL A 24 -15.26 -2.15 -11.81
C VAL A 24 -15.01 -0.65 -11.72
N THR A 25 -14.88 -0.16 -10.49
CA THR A 25 -14.68 1.26 -10.22
C THR A 25 -13.24 1.68 -10.44
N GLY A 26 -12.30 0.80 -10.17
CA GLY A 26 -10.89 1.11 -10.38
C GLY A 26 -9.98 -0.10 -10.35
N GLY A 27 -8.76 0.12 -10.80
CA GLY A 27 -7.67 -0.81 -10.69
C GLY A 27 -6.34 -0.15 -11.00
N GLU A 28 -5.25 -0.76 -10.56
CA GLU A 28 -3.91 -0.23 -10.74
C GLU A 28 -2.87 -1.34 -10.85
N LEU A 29 -1.78 -1.00 -11.51
CA LEU A 29 -0.56 -1.81 -11.57
C LEU A 29 0.62 -0.88 -11.36
N GLY A 30 1.57 -1.29 -10.53
CA GLY A 30 2.73 -0.49 -10.16
C GLY A 30 4.02 -1.29 -10.14
N ILE A 31 5.10 -0.57 -10.32
CA ILE A 31 6.46 -1.02 -10.07
C ILE A 31 7.21 0.09 -9.36
N GLU A 32 7.98 -0.28 -8.35
CA GLU A 32 8.74 0.64 -7.53
C GLU A 32 10.13 0.07 -7.28
N TYR A 33 11.12 0.92 -7.25
CA TYR A 33 12.49 0.60 -6.83
C TYR A 33 12.90 1.50 -5.68
N ASN A 34 13.38 0.88 -4.62
CA ASN A 34 13.88 1.53 -3.41
C ASN A 34 15.37 1.27 -3.25
N ALA A 35 16.13 2.28 -2.83
CA ALA A 35 17.53 2.11 -2.48
C ALA A 35 17.95 3.03 -1.34
N PRO A 36 18.89 2.57 -0.48
CA PRO A 36 19.42 3.38 0.60
C PRO A 36 20.33 4.49 0.07
N THR A 37 20.42 5.59 0.82
CA THR A 37 21.29 6.72 0.47
C THR A 37 22.73 6.56 0.99
N ASN A 38 22.99 5.57 1.86
CA ASN A 38 24.27 5.38 2.53
C ASN A 38 25.06 4.13 2.07
N GLY A 39 24.57 3.45 1.00
CA GLY A 39 25.23 2.25 0.47
C GLY A 39 25.10 1.01 1.36
N SER A 40 24.12 0.98 2.27
CA SER A 40 23.76 -0.26 3.00
C SER A 40 23.17 -1.28 2.04
N ASP A 41 23.17 -2.57 2.44
CA ASP A 41 22.63 -3.69 1.63
C ASP A 41 21.09 -3.74 1.60
N PHE A 42 20.46 -2.61 1.81
CA PHE A 42 19.04 -2.42 1.89
C PHE A 42 18.53 -1.87 0.55
N GLY A 43 17.41 -2.35 0.08
CA GLY A 43 16.84 -1.89 -1.19
C GLY A 43 16.20 -3.04 -1.96
N GLY A 44 15.35 -2.71 -2.94
CA GLY A 44 14.68 -3.74 -3.71
C GLY A 44 13.63 -3.21 -4.66
N THR A 45 12.97 -4.14 -5.34
CA THR A 45 11.89 -3.84 -6.28
C THR A 45 10.57 -4.37 -5.74
N THR A 46 9.55 -3.53 -5.79
CA THR A 46 8.17 -3.88 -5.46
C THR A 46 7.33 -3.89 -6.73
N TYR A 47 6.55 -4.93 -6.91
CA TYR A 47 5.51 -5.04 -7.93
C TYR A 47 4.17 -5.03 -7.23
N SER A 48 3.25 -4.18 -7.64
CA SER A 48 1.94 -4.07 -7.00
C SER A 48 0.82 -4.06 -8.03
N GLY A 49 -0.38 -4.42 -7.57
CA GLY A 49 -1.58 -4.31 -8.36
C GLY A 49 -2.81 -4.44 -7.49
N GLY A 50 -3.89 -3.83 -7.94
CA GLY A 50 -5.15 -3.87 -7.24
C GLY A 50 -6.33 -3.66 -8.17
N PHE A 51 -7.51 -4.04 -7.68
CA PHE A 51 -8.78 -3.75 -8.35
C PHE A 51 -9.87 -3.51 -7.32
N GLU A 52 -10.89 -2.74 -7.72
CA GLU A 52 -12.02 -2.38 -6.89
C GLU A 52 -13.34 -2.61 -7.63
N LEU A 53 -14.30 -3.17 -6.90
CA LEU A 53 -15.67 -3.39 -7.33
C LEU A 53 -16.62 -2.52 -6.50
N GLY A 54 -17.35 -1.64 -7.16
CA GLY A 54 -18.37 -0.79 -6.53
C GLY A 54 -19.72 -1.47 -6.47
N PHE A 55 -20.44 -1.23 -5.38
CA PHE A 55 -21.81 -1.70 -5.13
C PHE A 55 -22.69 -0.53 -4.72
N MET A 56 -23.75 -0.28 -5.46
CA MET A 56 -24.75 0.75 -5.13
C MET A 56 -24.19 2.16 -4.87
N GLN A 57 -23.07 2.53 -5.48
CA GLN A 57 -22.37 3.82 -5.31
C GLN A 57 -21.90 4.16 -3.88
N THR A 58 -22.19 3.31 -2.91
CA THR A 58 -21.95 3.58 -1.49
C THR A 58 -20.93 2.64 -0.89
N PHE A 59 -20.82 1.42 -1.43
CA PHE A 59 -19.88 0.41 -0.97
C PHE A 59 -18.94 -0.02 -2.07
N SER A 60 -17.71 -0.33 -1.71
CA SER A 60 -16.80 -1.05 -2.58
C SER A 60 -16.05 -2.15 -1.83
N LEU A 61 -15.60 -3.15 -2.59
CA LEU A 61 -14.66 -4.15 -2.15
C LEU A 61 -13.44 -4.06 -3.05
N SER A 62 -12.26 -3.99 -2.48
CA SER A 62 -11.02 -4.04 -3.25
C SER A 62 -10.09 -5.13 -2.76
N ALA A 63 -9.25 -5.60 -3.67
CA ALA A 63 -8.17 -6.51 -3.41
C ALA A 63 -6.90 -5.96 -4.02
N ASN A 64 -5.87 -5.85 -3.21
CA ASN A 64 -4.55 -5.39 -3.58
C ASN A 64 -3.54 -6.49 -3.30
N ALA A 65 -2.50 -6.57 -4.10
CA ALA A 65 -1.39 -7.50 -3.90
C ALA A 65 -0.07 -6.82 -4.22
N ALA A 66 0.96 -7.18 -3.48
CA ALA A 66 2.32 -6.75 -3.74
C ALA A 66 3.30 -7.91 -3.61
N GLY A 67 4.38 -7.86 -4.40
CA GLY A 67 5.52 -8.74 -4.30
C GLY A 67 6.77 -7.91 -4.11
N TYR A 68 7.54 -8.23 -3.10
CA TYR A 68 8.76 -7.54 -2.70
C TYR A 68 9.95 -8.41 -3.03
N LYS A 69 10.91 -7.87 -3.75
CA LYS A 69 12.15 -8.54 -4.11
C LYS A 69 13.34 -7.71 -3.61
N PRO A 70 13.87 -7.99 -2.42
CA PRO A 70 15.08 -7.37 -1.93
C PRO A 70 16.27 -7.63 -2.86
N GLU A 71 17.19 -6.70 -2.97
CA GLU A 71 18.29 -6.77 -3.93
C GLU A 71 19.41 -7.70 -3.45
N ASN A 72 19.68 -7.73 -2.15
CA ASN A 72 20.82 -8.45 -1.56
C ASN A 72 20.41 -9.68 -0.73
N PHE A 73 19.17 -10.10 -0.83
CA PHE A 73 18.65 -11.29 -0.14
C PHE A 73 17.99 -12.24 -1.15
N ASP A 74 18.27 -13.54 -1.02
CA ASP A 74 17.61 -14.58 -1.82
C ASP A 74 16.17 -14.86 -1.32
N THR A 75 15.57 -13.93 -0.60
CA THR A 75 14.20 -14.02 -0.09
C THR A 75 13.25 -13.22 -0.97
N THR A 76 12.00 -13.60 -0.95
CA THR A 76 10.90 -12.81 -1.53
C THR A 76 9.81 -12.67 -0.50
N ALA A 77 9.20 -11.49 -0.45
CA ALA A 77 8.02 -11.30 0.37
C ALA A 77 6.82 -10.95 -0.50
N SER A 78 5.64 -11.18 0.02
CA SER A 78 4.39 -10.88 -0.66
C SER A 78 3.33 -10.40 0.33
N ASN A 79 2.44 -9.57 -0.17
CA ASN A 79 1.27 -9.08 0.55
C ASN A 79 0.01 -9.30 -0.26
N VAL A 80 -1.09 -9.57 0.43
CA VAL A 80 -2.45 -9.45 -0.12
C VAL A 80 -3.29 -8.70 0.89
N THR A 81 -3.96 -7.63 0.45
CA THR A 81 -4.88 -6.84 1.28
C THR A 81 -6.28 -6.86 0.67
N LEU A 82 -7.27 -7.12 1.50
CA LEU A 82 -8.68 -7.00 1.16
C LEU A 82 -9.28 -5.83 1.92
N HIS A 83 -10.05 -4.99 1.25
CA HIS A 83 -10.71 -3.83 1.86
C HIS A 83 -12.22 -3.89 1.65
N GLY A 84 -12.96 -3.49 2.69
CA GLY A 84 -14.38 -3.20 2.62
C GLY A 84 -14.58 -1.70 2.90
N THR A 85 -15.03 -0.95 1.90
CA THR A 85 -15.10 0.51 1.94
C THR A 85 -16.53 1.00 1.91
N TYR A 86 -16.81 2.01 2.73
CA TYR A 86 -18.05 2.77 2.72
C TYR A 86 -17.77 4.22 2.32
N HIS A 87 -18.38 4.66 1.24
CA HIS A 87 -18.24 6.01 0.70
C HIS A 87 -19.27 6.94 1.37
N LEU A 88 -18.80 7.76 2.32
CA LEU A 88 -19.61 8.77 3.03
C LEU A 88 -20.04 9.90 2.10
N SER A 89 -19.22 10.22 1.12
CA SER A 89 -19.46 11.19 0.06
C SER A 89 -18.60 10.86 -1.15
N SER A 90 -18.70 11.64 -2.22
CA SER A 90 -17.79 11.55 -3.37
C SER A 90 -16.32 11.90 -3.03
N ALA A 91 -16.08 12.47 -1.86
CA ALA A 91 -14.75 12.91 -1.43
C ALA A 91 -14.21 12.16 -0.20
N THR A 92 -15.06 11.45 0.56
CA THR A 92 -14.66 10.87 1.84
C THR A 92 -15.11 9.43 1.93
N SER A 93 -14.18 8.56 2.28
CA SER A 93 -14.40 7.12 2.46
C SER A 93 -13.83 6.66 3.78
N VAL A 94 -14.47 5.63 4.36
CA VAL A 94 -13.97 4.91 5.53
C VAL A 94 -14.06 3.43 5.26
N GLY A 95 -13.19 2.65 5.82
CA GLY A 95 -13.14 1.22 5.55
C GLY A 95 -12.54 0.39 6.67
N GLY A 96 -12.59 -0.90 6.45
CA GLY A 96 -11.81 -1.88 7.21
C GLY A 96 -11.03 -2.74 6.25
N PHE A 97 -9.90 -3.24 6.71
CA PHE A 97 -9.03 -4.09 5.90
C PHE A 97 -8.58 -5.34 6.65
N TYR A 98 -8.28 -6.36 5.89
CA TYR A 98 -7.52 -7.53 6.30
C TYR A 98 -6.35 -7.71 5.35
N ALA A 99 -5.15 -7.79 5.90
CA ALA A 99 -3.94 -8.01 5.12
C ALA A 99 -3.21 -9.28 5.58
N TYR A 100 -2.54 -9.91 4.64
CA TYR A 100 -1.71 -11.08 4.86
C TYR A 100 -0.35 -10.85 4.21
N ASP A 101 0.67 -10.81 5.05
CA ASP A 101 2.08 -10.71 4.69
C ASP A 101 2.73 -12.08 4.78
N SER A 102 3.56 -12.42 3.81
CA SER A 102 4.30 -13.69 3.79
C SER A 102 5.72 -13.46 3.29
N ALA A 103 6.70 -14.00 4.02
CA ALA A 103 8.10 -14.01 3.65
C ALA A 103 8.70 -15.38 4.01
N ASP A 104 9.95 -15.65 3.59
CA ASP A 104 10.62 -16.93 3.86
C ASP A 104 10.83 -17.20 5.37
N GLY A 105 10.70 -16.19 6.22
CA GLY A 105 10.86 -16.29 7.67
C GLY A 105 9.55 -16.46 8.45
N GLY A 106 8.40 -16.30 7.82
CA GLY A 106 7.10 -16.39 8.48
C GLY A 106 6.00 -15.58 7.81
N ASP A 107 4.82 -15.68 8.36
CA ASP A 107 3.62 -15.02 7.88
C ASP A 107 3.05 -14.12 8.97
N ALA A 108 2.47 -13.00 8.59
CA ALA A 108 1.74 -12.11 9.49
C ALA A 108 0.37 -11.75 8.90
N SER A 109 -0.64 -11.66 9.75
CA SER A 109 -1.95 -11.15 9.36
C SER A 109 -2.22 -9.84 10.11
N LEU A 110 -2.84 -8.89 9.41
CA LEU A 110 -3.26 -7.61 9.98
C LEU A 110 -4.76 -7.41 9.77
N ILE A 111 -5.39 -6.81 10.75
CA ILE A 111 -6.76 -6.30 10.63
C ILE A 111 -6.78 -4.85 11.08
N GLY A 112 -7.55 -4.01 10.41
CA GLY A 112 -7.55 -2.60 10.75
C GLY A 112 -8.71 -1.83 10.17
N ILE A 113 -8.67 -0.53 10.45
CA ILE A 113 -9.58 0.49 9.93
C ILE A 113 -8.79 1.53 9.17
N GLU A 114 -9.44 2.16 8.21
CA GLU A 114 -8.83 3.17 7.35
C GLU A 114 -9.84 4.22 6.93
N GLY A 115 -9.35 5.35 6.52
CA GLY A 115 -10.18 6.43 5.99
C GLY A 115 -9.37 7.36 5.12
N GLY A 116 -10.05 8.01 4.19
CA GLY A 116 -9.45 8.98 3.29
C GLY A 116 -10.42 10.05 2.88
N SER A 117 -9.89 11.20 2.52
CA SER A 117 -10.69 12.33 2.04
C SER A 117 -9.92 13.19 1.05
N ALA A 118 -10.57 13.53 -0.05
CA ALA A 118 -10.12 14.58 -0.95
C ALA A 118 -10.37 15.96 -0.32
N PHE A 119 -9.36 16.81 -0.32
CA PHE A 119 -9.40 18.11 0.36
C PHE A 119 -8.56 19.15 -0.37
N MET A 120 -9.16 20.27 -0.74
CA MET A 120 -8.48 21.45 -1.34
C MET A 120 -7.50 21.15 -2.48
N GLY A 121 -7.81 20.18 -3.33
CA GLY A 121 -6.94 19.79 -4.46
C GLY A 121 -5.86 18.78 -4.09
N GLY A 122 -5.96 18.17 -2.92
CA GLY A 122 -5.15 17.05 -2.48
C GLY A 122 -6.01 15.93 -1.89
N ASP A 123 -5.36 14.86 -1.53
CA ASP A 123 -5.92 13.71 -0.85
C ASP A 123 -5.15 13.48 0.45
N VAL A 124 -5.85 13.06 1.48
CA VAL A 124 -5.26 12.59 2.72
C VAL A 124 -5.89 11.27 3.11
N GLY A 125 -5.07 10.31 3.45
CA GLY A 125 -5.47 9.00 3.95
C GLY A 125 -4.81 8.68 5.27
N GLY A 126 -5.36 7.70 5.96
CA GLY A 126 -4.74 7.15 7.16
C GLY A 126 -5.36 5.82 7.54
N TYR A 127 -4.61 5.03 8.28
CA TYR A 127 -5.02 3.72 8.72
C TYR A 127 -4.43 3.36 10.08
N LEU A 128 -5.12 2.47 10.77
CA LEU A 128 -4.69 1.85 12.01
C LEU A 128 -4.96 0.35 11.93
N GLY A 129 -3.93 -0.46 12.02
CA GLY A 129 -3.99 -1.90 11.99
C GLY A 129 -3.33 -2.55 13.19
N ARG A 130 -3.68 -3.81 13.42
CA ARG A 130 -3.08 -4.67 14.44
C ARG A 130 -2.75 -6.02 13.84
N THR A 131 -1.61 -6.59 14.21
CA THR A 131 -1.28 -7.99 13.87
C THR A 131 -2.22 -8.95 14.60
N VAL A 132 -2.64 -9.99 13.86
CA VAL A 132 -3.47 -11.08 14.38
C VAL A 132 -2.59 -12.33 14.41
N SER A 133 -1.77 -12.44 15.43
CA SER A 133 -0.92 -13.61 15.70
C SER A 133 -1.02 -13.96 17.17
N GLU A 134 -0.82 -15.25 17.50
CA GLU A 134 -0.80 -15.69 18.91
C GLU A 134 0.48 -15.22 19.62
N ASP A 135 1.56 -15.04 18.87
CA ASP A 135 2.90 -14.79 19.41
C ASP A 135 3.38 -13.33 19.24
N GLU A 136 2.75 -12.52 18.39
CA GLU A 136 3.20 -11.15 18.09
C GLU A 136 2.05 -10.14 18.20
N ASN A 137 2.24 -9.12 19.03
CA ASN A 137 1.31 -8.00 19.17
C ASN A 137 1.90 -6.74 18.52
N GLY A 138 1.69 -6.61 17.22
CA GLY A 138 2.11 -5.42 16.48
C GLY A 138 0.96 -4.44 16.25
N THR A 139 1.28 -3.16 16.15
CA THR A 139 0.36 -2.10 15.74
C THR A 139 0.98 -1.34 14.58
N LEU A 140 0.23 -1.21 13.49
CA LEU A 140 0.61 -0.46 12.30
C LEU A 140 -0.27 0.78 12.18
N LEU A 141 0.35 1.95 12.04
CA LEU A 141 -0.32 3.23 11.84
C LEU A 141 0.32 3.94 10.65
N GLY A 142 -0.48 4.47 9.74
CA GLY A 142 0.02 5.26 8.64
C GLY A 142 -0.87 6.45 8.32
N VAL A 143 -0.23 7.48 7.78
CA VAL A 143 -0.86 8.66 7.20
C VAL A 143 -0.13 9.00 5.92
N ASP A 144 -0.88 9.10 4.84
CA ASP A 144 -0.38 9.49 3.53
C ASP A 144 -1.17 10.68 2.98
N GLY A 145 -0.58 11.39 2.05
CA GLY A 145 -1.26 12.48 1.40
C GLY A 145 -0.60 12.91 0.10
N SER A 146 -1.42 13.49 -0.76
CA SER A 146 -1.00 14.12 -1.99
C SER A 146 -1.55 15.53 -2.10
N TYR A 147 -0.87 16.39 -2.84
CA TYR A 147 -1.35 17.73 -3.17
C TYR A 147 -1.06 18.07 -4.61
N ALA A 148 -2.12 18.23 -5.39
CA ALA A 148 -2.02 18.52 -6.82
C ALA A 148 -1.47 19.94 -7.04
N LEU A 149 -0.43 20.02 -7.84
CA LEU A 149 0.16 21.24 -8.34
C LEU A 149 -0.39 21.56 -9.73
N ARG A 150 0.37 22.26 -10.54
CA ARG A 150 0.02 22.54 -11.93
C ARG A 150 0.68 21.54 -12.88
N ASN A 151 0.10 21.40 -14.08
CA ASN A 151 0.69 20.65 -15.19
C ASN A 151 0.92 19.15 -14.90
N GLY A 152 0.02 18.54 -14.12
CA GLY A 152 0.09 17.10 -13.83
C GLY A 152 1.06 16.71 -12.71
N PHE A 153 1.69 17.67 -12.04
CA PHE A 153 2.53 17.40 -10.88
C PHE A 153 1.72 17.38 -9.58
N SER A 154 2.12 16.51 -8.65
CA SER A 154 1.64 16.48 -7.26
C SER A 154 2.80 16.36 -6.30
N LEU A 155 2.65 16.90 -5.11
CA LEU A 155 3.53 16.60 -3.97
C LEU A 155 2.98 15.36 -3.25
N LEU A 156 3.87 14.53 -2.74
CA LEU A 156 3.55 13.34 -1.96
C LEU A 156 4.18 13.44 -0.57
N GLY A 157 3.53 12.85 0.40
CA GLY A 157 4.10 12.67 1.73
C GLY A 157 3.47 11.48 2.43
N ASN A 158 4.28 10.74 3.18
CA ASN A 158 3.77 9.68 4.02
C ASN A 158 4.53 9.56 5.34
N VAL A 159 3.87 9.01 6.34
CA VAL A 159 4.42 8.64 7.64
C VAL A 159 3.80 7.32 8.03
N ASP A 160 4.64 6.31 8.28
CA ASP A 160 4.23 5.01 8.78
C ASP A 160 4.98 4.64 10.06
N LEU A 161 4.27 3.99 10.96
CA LEU A 161 4.77 3.53 12.25
C LEU A 161 4.35 2.08 12.45
N TYR A 162 5.30 1.22 12.74
CA TYR A 162 5.05 -0.15 13.17
C TYR A 162 5.68 -0.36 14.54
N ASN A 163 4.86 -0.78 15.49
CA ASN A 163 5.29 -1.07 16.85
C ASN A 163 5.00 -2.54 17.16
N VAL A 164 6.02 -3.28 17.54
CA VAL A 164 5.94 -4.71 17.88
C VAL A 164 6.92 -5.03 19.00
N ASP A 165 6.47 -5.68 20.05
CA ASP A 165 7.27 -6.23 21.15
C ASP A 165 8.35 -5.28 21.70
N GLY A 166 8.01 -3.99 21.87
CA GLY A 166 8.92 -2.95 22.37
C GLY A 166 9.88 -2.37 21.33
N ALA A 167 9.87 -2.89 20.11
CA ALA A 167 10.53 -2.26 18.97
C ALA A 167 9.57 -1.31 18.25
N THR A 168 10.06 -0.18 17.79
CA THR A 168 9.31 0.74 16.94
C THR A 168 10.09 0.99 15.66
N LEU A 169 9.42 0.77 14.55
CA LEU A 169 9.92 1.14 13.23
C LEU A 169 9.09 2.32 12.72
N SER A 170 9.75 3.33 12.20
CA SER A 170 9.09 4.49 11.61
C SER A 170 9.68 4.82 10.26
N GLN A 171 8.80 5.20 9.35
CA GLN A 171 9.17 5.71 8.03
C GLN A 171 8.53 7.07 7.83
N VAL A 172 9.29 7.99 7.25
CA VAL A 172 8.80 9.28 6.79
C VAL A 172 9.35 9.53 5.40
N SER A 173 8.50 9.90 4.46
CA SER A 173 8.94 10.26 3.11
C SER A 173 8.21 11.47 2.58
N VAL A 174 8.86 12.16 1.64
CA VAL A 174 8.29 13.23 0.82
C VAL A 174 8.73 13.05 -0.62
N GLY A 175 7.90 13.45 -1.57
CA GLY A 175 8.21 13.26 -2.97
C GLY A 175 7.36 14.08 -3.90
N ALA A 176 7.50 13.76 -5.17
CA ALA A 176 6.71 14.33 -6.24
C ALA A 176 6.25 13.22 -7.20
N GLU A 177 5.09 13.44 -7.76
CA GLU A 177 4.48 12.60 -8.78
C GLU A 177 4.20 13.43 -10.02
N TYR A 178 4.31 12.82 -11.18
CA TYR A 178 3.89 13.37 -12.46
C TYR A 178 2.89 12.42 -13.14
N GLN A 179 1.65 12.87 -13.28
CA GLN A 179 0.60 12.19 -14.01
C GLN A 179 0.63 12.62 -15.47
N MET A 180 0.84 11.69 -16.37
CA MET A 180 0.67 11.95 -17.80
C MET A 180 -0.82 12.16 -18.13
N GLU A 181 -1.14 12.94 -19.17
CA GLU A 181 -2.52 13.15 -19.63
C GLU A 181 -3.23 11.83 -19.95
N VAL A 182 -2.49 10.89 -20.52
CA VAL A 182 -2.93 9.51 -20.79
C VAL A 182 -1.78 8.58 -20.44
N GLY A 183 -2.05 7.60 -19.59
CA GLY A 183 -1.07 6.57 -19.28
C GLY A 183 -0.53 6.62 -17.85
N PRO A 184 0.76 6.29 -17.67
CA PRO A 184 1.33 6.10 -16.35
C PRO A 184 1.51 7.40 -15.55
N GLN A 185 1.56 7.20 -14.25
CA GLN A 185 2.11 8.13 -13.28
C GLN A 185 3.55 7.71 -12.99
N PHE A 186 4.43 8.68 -12.84
CA PHE A 186 5.80 8.48 -12.38
C PHE A 186 6.01 9.24 -11.09
N TYR A 187 6.68 8.63 -10.14
CA TYR A 187 6.95 9.30 -8.87
C TYR A 187 8.36 9.04 -8.38
N ALA A 188 8.84 9.97 -7.57
CA ALA A 188 10.09 9.85 -6.85
C ALA A 188 9.92 10.42 -5.45
N GLN A 189 10.49 9.74 -4.48
CA GLN A 189 10.44 10.13 -3.07
C GLN A 189 11.82 9.99 -2.43
N VAL A 190 12.04 10.75 -1.38
CA VAL A 190 13.16 10.58 -0.46
C VAL A 190 12.59 10.47 0.95
N GLY A 191 13.20 9.64 1.75
CA GLY A 191 12.70 9.39 3.09
C GLY A 191 13.78 8.89 4.05
N ARG A 192 13.32 8.58 5.24
CA ARG A 192 14.11 7.98 6.29
C ARG A 192 13.31 6.91 7.02
N ILE A 193 13.94 5.76 7.24
CA ILE A 193 13.47 4.74 8.16
C ILE A 193 14.27 4.88 9.45
N THR A 194 13.61 4.73 10.57
CA THR A 194 14.24 4.74 11.89
C THR A 194 13.70 3.57 12.70
N GLY A 195 14.59 2.71 13.15
CA GLY A 195 14.33 1.65 14.12
C GLY A 195 14.69 2.11 15.54
N ASN A 196 13.86 1.81 16.50
CA ASN A 196 14.12 2.03 17.91
C ASN A 196 13.84 0.73 18.68
N TYR A 197 14.85 0.25 19.40
CA TYR A 197 14.74 -0.92 20.26
C TYR A 197 15.59 -0.72 21.52
N ASP A 198 15.01 -0.95 22.69
CA ASP A 198 15.65 -0.81 24.00
C ASP A 198 16.38 0.54 24.21
N GLY A 199 15.77 1.62 23.72
CA GLY A 199 16.30 2.98 23.82
C GLY A 199 17.47 3.30 22.87
N GLN A 200 17.87 2.35 22.03
CA GLN A 200 18.80 2.57 20.94
C GLN A 200 18.03 2.88 19.66
N SER A 201 18.45 3.92 18.96
CA SER A 201 17.82 4.35 17.70
C SER A 201 18.86 4.40 16.60
N ASP A 202 18.54 3.77 15.49
CA ASP A 202 19.33 3.85 14.25
C ASP A 202 18.41 4.14 13.07
N GLY A 203 18.95 4.70 12.00
CA GLY A 203 18.11 5.02 10.86
C GLY A 203 18.89 5.25 9.58
N VAL A 204 18.25 4.84 8.48
CA VAL A 204 18.80 4.93 7.13
C VAL A 204 17.91 5.82 6.25
N GLY A 205 18.53 6.70 5.47
CA GLY A 205 17.86 7.42 4.40
C GLY A 205 17.66 6.54 3.17
N PHE A 206 16.59 6.74 2.45
CA PHE A 206 16.31 6.02 1.20
C PHE A 206 15.78 6.96 0.13
N PHE A 207 15.85 6.51 -1.10
CA PHE A 207 15.09 7.08 -2.21
C PHE A 207 14.26 6.01 -2.88
N THR A 208 13.13 6.43 -3.43
CA THR A 208 12.19 5.61 -4.16
C THR A 208 11.94 6.22 -5.53
N VAL A 209 11.88 5.39 -6.55
CA VAL A 209 11.35 5.77 -7.87
C VAL A 209 10.35 4.72 -8.33
N GLY A 210 9.27 5.15 -8.93
CA GLY A 210 8.24 4.22 -9.35
C GLY A 210 7.41 4.72 -10.52
N ALA A 211 6.65 3.78 -11.07
CA ALA A 211 5.66 4.04 -12.07
C ALA A 211 4.39 3.25 -11.78
N LYS A 212 3.24 3.87 -11.98
CA LYS A 212 1.93 3.28 -11.76
C LYS A 212 1.01 3.57 -12.94
N VAL A 213 0.21 2.60 -13.33
CA VAL A 213 -0.88 2.76 -14.29
C VAL A 213 -2.19 2.47 -13.57
N ALA A 214 -3.07 3.46 -13.53
CA ALA A 214 -4.39 3.34 -12.96
C ALA A 214 -5.45 3.35 -14.07
N PHE A 215 -6.49 2.56 -13.91
CA PHE A 215 -7.59 2.39 -14.86
C PHE A 215 -8.93 2.33 -14.14
N GLY A 216 -10.03 2.39 -14.92
CA GLY A 216 -11.39 2.45 -14.38
C GLY A 216 -11.89 3.87 -14.11
N ALA A 217 -13.13 3.98 -13.68
CA ALA A 217 -13.82 5.26 -13.48
C ALA A 217 -13.16 6.11 -12.38
N SER A 218 -12.67 5.47 -11.33
CA SER A 218 -12.01 6.11 -10.16
C SER A 218 -10.49 6.23 -10.29
N ARG A 219 -9.89 5.73 -11.39
CA ARG A 219 -8.44 5.77 -11.64
C ARG A 219 -7.61 5.18 -10.49
N GLY A 220 -7.89 3.94 -10.12
CA GLY A 220 -7.20 3.21 -9.07
C GLY A 220 -8.18 2.65 -8.03
N THR A 221 -7.63 2.07 -6.98
CA THR A 221 -8.40 1.62 -5.81
C THR A 221 -8.53 2.75 -4.80
N THR A 222 -9.60 2.74 -4.00
CA THR A 222 -9.82 3.76 -2.95
C THR A 222 -8.71 3.72 -1.90
N PHE A 223 -8.27 2.51 -1.53
CA PHE A 223 -7.17 2.27 -0.61
C PHE A 223 -6.15 1.33 -1.25
N THR A 224 -4.89 1.49 -0.87
CA THR A 224 -3.75 0.71 -1.36
C THR A 224 -3.40 -0.43 -0.41
N ASN A 225 -2.36 -1.19 -0.71
CA ASN A 225 -1.84 -2.24 0.17
C ASN A 225 -1.68 -1.77 1.62
N ARG A 226 -1.84 -2.68 2.55
CA ARG A 226 -1.50 -2.52 3.97
C ARG A 226 -0.58 -3.66 4.36
N SER A 227 0.67 -3.35 4.61
CA SER A 227 1.73 -4.34 4.84
C SER A 227 2.76 -3.81 5.82
N ILE A 228 3.33 -4.70 6.62
CA ILE A 228 4.51 -4.36 7.43
C ILE A 228 5.73 -4.10 6.54
N PHE A 229 5.77 -4.68 5.34
CA PHE A 229 6.88 -4.45 4.39
C PHE A 229 6.85 -3.05 3.76
N GLU A 230 5.72 -2.34 3.79
CA GLU A 230 5.68 -0.95 3.32
C GLU A 230 6.37 0.03 4.28
N VAL A 231 6.51 -0.34 5.56
CA VAL A 231 7.30 0.43 6.53
C VAL A 231 8.81 0.21 6.33
N LEU A 232 9.17 -0.81 5.57
CA LEU A 232 10.55 -1.21 5.24
C LEU A 232 10.74 -1.20 3.71
N PRO A 233 10.77 -0.03 3.05
CA PRO A 233 10.94 0.01 1.61
C PRO A 233 12.27 -0.62 1.20
N GLY A 234 12.18 -1.61 0.32
CA GLY A 234 13.32 -2.36 -0.19
C GLY A 234 13.77 -3.53 0.69
N PHE A 235 12.90 -3.93 1.61
CA PHE A 235 13.08 -5.23 2.29
C PHE A 235 13.06 -6.34 1.27
#